data_2a0f96614a7083ebf98d7a286c73468b
#
_entry.id   2a0f96614a7083ebf98d7a286c73468b
#
_cell.length_a   1.000
_cell.length_b   1.000
_cell.length_c   1.000
_cell.angle_alpha   90.00
_cell.angle_beta   90.00
_cell.angle_gamma   90.00
#
_symmetry.space_group_name_H-M   'P 1'
#
loop_
_entity.id
_entity.type
_entity.pdbx_description
1 polymer ?
#
loop_
_entity_poly.entity_id
_entity_poly.type
_entity_poly.pdbx_seq_one_letter_code
_entity_poly.pdbx_strand_id
1 'polypeptide(L)'
;ETVVKLTHADIHTDDNGERWIIDRRQKTGTQFRVKLLPVAEMLYERYKEMHLAGDRVFPLKGTHKTLNMSLRHVARHAGLSFNPTIHMARHTFATTVTLSQGVPLETVSKMLGHKRITTTQIYARITNDKIGRDMAALSEKLNGIFRVAQ
;
A
#
# COMPACT_ATOMS: atom_id res chain seq x y z
N GLU A 1 10.16 -3.16 8.20
CA GLU A 1 11.25 -4.12 7.98
C GLU A 1 11.37 -4.51 6.52
N THR A 2 10.27 -4.85 5.85
CA THR A 2 10.25 -5.29 4.44
C THR A 2 10.99 -4.33 3.50
N VAL A 3 10.71 -3.03 3.53
CA VAL A 3 11.33 -2.06 2.60
C VAL A 3 12.85 -1.99 2.73
N VAL A 4 13.40 -2.13 3.95
CA VAL A 4 14.86 -2.13 4.17
C VAL A 4 15.53 -3.40 3.65
N LYS A 5 14.78 -4.50 3.62
CA LYS A 5 15.27 -5.82 3.22
C LYS A 5 14.82 -6.22 1.82
N LEU A 6 14.02 -5.39 1.15
CA LEU A 6 13.50 -5.66 -0.19
C LEU A 6 14.66 -5.86 -1.16
N THR A 7 14.65 -6.99 -1.84
CA THR A 7 15.63 -7.38 -2.84
C THR A 7 15.02 -7.37 -4.24
N HIS A 8 15.85 -7.39 -5.27
CA HIS A 8 15.37 -7.51 -6.65
C HIS A 8 14.63 -8.84 -6.90
N ALA A 9 14.99 -9.90 -6.18
CA ALA A 9 14.30 -11.19 -6.24
C ALA A 9 12.84 -11.14 -5.71
N ASP A 10 12.49 -10.15 -4.90
CA ASP A 10 11.11 -9.95 -4.40
C ASP A 10 10.22 -9.19 -5.42
N ILE A 11 10.82 -8.65 -6.49
CA ILE A 11 10.10 -7.92 -7.55
C ILE A 11 9.88 -8.86 -8.74
N HIS A 12 8.63 -9.15 -9.00
CA HIS A 12 8.23 -10.06 -10.08
C HIS A 12 7.47 -9.30 -11.16
N THR A 13 7.82 -9.55 -12.43
CA THR A 13 7.08 -9.02 -13.57
C THR A 13 6.12 -10.10 -14.07
N ASP A 14 4.85 -9.76 -14.24
CA ASP A 14 3.85 -10.68 -14.79
C ASP A 14 3.83 -10.64 -16.34
N ASP A 15 2.98 -11.48 -16.94
CA ASP A 15 2.85 -11.62 -18.40
C ASP A 15 2.38 -10.33 -19.09
N ASN A 16 1.79 -9.39 -18.34
CA ASN A 16 1.36 -8.09 -18.85
C ASN A 16 2.46 -7.02 -18.70
N GLY A 17 3.64 -7.37 -18.18
CA GLY A 17 4.73 -6.44 -17.91
C GLY A 17 4.54 -5.65 -16.61
N GLU A 18 3.56 -5.98 -15.76
CA GLU A 18 3.28 -5.30 -14.51
C GLU A 18 4.14 -5.87 -13.37
N ARG A 19 4.68 -5.00 -12.53
CA ARG A 19 5.56 -5.40 -11.43
C ARG A 19 4.82 -5.54 -10.11
N TRP A 20 5.19 -6.58 -9.39
CA TRP A 20 4.59 -6.98 -8.12
C TRP A 20 5.68 -7.22 -7.07
N ILE A 21 5.47 -6.74 -5.86
CA ILE A 21 6.22 -7.19 -4.69
C ILE A 21 5.55 -8.43 -4.16
N ILE A 22 6.28 -9.53 -4.09
CA ILE A 22 5.82 -10.80 -3.50
C ILE A 22 6.80 -11.20 -2.42
N ASP A 23 6.37 -11.14 -1.16
CA ASP A 23 7.22 -11.43 0.00
C ASP A 23 6.38 -12.03 1.13
N ARG A 24 7.02 -12.45 2.22
CA ARG A 24 6.39 -12.99 3.41
C ARG A 24 6.60 -12.06 4.60
N ARG A 25 5.52 -11.82 5.36
CA ARG A 25 5.66 -11.08 6.61
C ARG A 25 6.52 -11.85 7.60
N GLN A 26 7.61 -11.25 8.06
CA GLN A 26 8.52 -11.87 9.02
C GLN A 26 7.83 -12.31 10.33
N LYS A 27 6.87 -11.50 10.82
CA LYS A 27 6.15 -11.78 12.08
C LYS A 27 5.15 -12.93 11.98
N THR A 28 4.56 -13.19 10.81
CA THR A 28 3.42 -14.12 10.67
C THR A 28 3.63 -15.20 9.62
N GLY A 29 4.70 -15.11 8.82
CA GLY A 29 4.94 -15.99 7.68
C GLY A 29 3.94 -15.82 6.54
N THR A 30 2.93 -14.96 6.69
CA THR A 30 1.87 -14.75 5.69
C THR A 30 2.46 -14.11 4.46
N GLN A 31 2.27 -14.75 3.31
CA GLN A 31 2.62 -14.18 2.02
C GLN A 31 1.71 -13.00 1.71
N PHE A 32 2.29 -11.96 1.12
CA PHE A 32 1.53 -10.84 0.56
C PHE A 32 2.01 -10.56 -0.87
N ARG A 33 1.13 -9.96 -1.63
CA ARG A 33 1.38 -9.57 -3.01
C ARG A 33 0.80 -8.17 -3.22
N VAL A 34 1.64 -7.26 -3.71
CA VAL A 34 1.25 -5.87 -3.95
C VAL A 34 1.78 -5.43 -5.30
N LYS A 35 0.89 -4.96 -6.18
CA LYS A 35 1.28 -4.33 -7.44
C LYS A 35 2.00 -3.01 -7.16
N LEU A 36 3.07 -2.73 -7.87
CA LEU A 36 3.71 -1.44 -7.80
C LEU A 36 2.78 -0.37 -8.41
N LEU A 37 2.50 0.66 -7.63
CA LEU A 37 1.81 1.85 -8.13
C LEU A 37 2.81 2.78 -8.83
N PRO A 38 2.37 3.72 -9.68
CA PRO A 38 3.26 4.55 -10.51
C PRO A 38 4.41 5.21 -9.75
N VAL A 39 4.16 5.70 -8.51
CA VAL A 39 5.21 6.29 -7.67
C VAL A 39 6.23 5.24 -7.22
N ALA A 40 5.78 4.02 -6.91
CA ALA A 40 6.67 2.93 -6.52
C ALA A 40 7.49 2.43 -7.70
N GLU A 41 6.90 2.37 -8.91
CA GLU A 41 7.59 2.08 -10.16
C GLU A 41 8.70 3.09 -10.44
N MET A 42 8.38 4.39 -10.37
CA MET A 42 9.36 5.47 -10.56
C MET A 42 10.54 5.34 -9.58
N LEU A 43 10.26 5.02 -8.32
CA LEU A 43 11.30 4.83 -7.32
C LEU A 43 12.13 3.58 -7.60
N TYR A 44 11.49 2.47 -8.00
CA TYR A 44 12.19 1.25 -8.36
C TYR A 44 13.14 1.50 -9.55
N GLU A 45 12.65 2.10 -10.64
CA GLU A 45 13.46 2.45 -11.81
C GLU A 45 14.67 3.32 -11.46
N ARG A 46 14.49 4.28 -10.55
CA ARG A 46 15.58 5.18 -10.12
C ARG A 46 16.71 4.45 -9.38
N TYR A 47 16.38 3.37 -8.65
CA TYR A 47 17.36 2.71 -7.76
C TYR A 47 17.83 1.33 -8.26
N LYS A 48 17.19 0.72 -9.25
CA LYS A 48 17.47 -0.64 -9.68
C LYS A 48 18.91 -0.87 -10.15
N GLU A 49 19.58 0.15 -10.70
CA GLU A 49 20.94 0.06 -11.21
C GLU A 49 22.02 0.30 -10.11
N MET A 50 21.64 0.50 -8.86
CA MET A 50 22.62 0.84 -7.82
C MET A 50 23.46 -0.32 -7.30
N HIS A 51 23.22 -1.55 -7.72
CA HIS A 51 23.98 -2.76 -7.34
C HIS A 51 24.36 -2.81 -5.85
N LEU A 52 23.37 -2.68 -4.98
CA LEU A 52 23.58 -2.62 -3.54
C LEU A 52 23.94 -3.99 -2.95
N ALA A 53 24.77 -4.01 -1.91
CA ALA A 53 25.14 -5.24 -1.22
C ALA A 53 23.91 -6.03 -0.73
N GLY A 54 23.90 -7.35 -1.01
CA GLY A 54 22.78 -8.24 -0.70
C GLY A 54 21.58 -8.05 -1.65
N ASP A 55 21.83 -7.62 -2.89
CA ASP A 55 20.84 -7.45 -3.95
C ASP A 55 19.63 -6.57 -3.56
N ARG A 56 19.84 -5.61 -2.65
CA ARG A 56 18.79 -4.73 -2.16
C ARG A 56 18.38 -3.69 -3.18
N VAL A 57 17.06 -3.42 -3.24
CA VAL A 57 16.49 -2.40 -4.12
C VAL A 57 16.81 -0.99 -3.65
N PHE A 58 16.78 -0.73 -2.34
CA PHE A 58 16.95 0.62 -1.80
C PHE A 58 18.16 0.74 -0.88
N PRO A 59 18.91 1.86 -0.93
CA PRO A 59 20.07 2.12 -0.06
C PRO A 59 19.68 2.43 1.39
N LEU A 60 18.63 1.82 1.89
CA LEU A 60 18.15 2.02 3.25
C LEU A 60 18.91 1.13 4.23
N LYS A 61 19.37 1.71 5.32
CA LYS A 61 20.09 1.02 6.39
C LYS A 61 19.35 1.18 7.73
N GLY A 62 19.51 0.17 8.58
CA GLY A 62 19.04 0.23 9.96
C GLY A 62 17.66 -0.38 10.19
N THR A 63 17.02 0.04 11.24
CA THR A 63 15.75 -0.50 11.75
C THR A 63 14.60 0.48 11.52
N HIS A 64 13.37 0.07 11.85
CA HIS A 64 12.22 0.99 11.89
C HIS A 64 12.46 2.25 12.74
N LYS A 65 13.24 2.11 13.84
CA LYS A 65 13.62 3.25 14.69
C LYS A 65 14.45 4.25 13.91
N THR A 66 15.47 3.79 13.20
CA THR A 66 16.36 4.62 12.38
C THR A 66 15.58 5.31 11.26
N LEU A 67 14.72 4.58 10.55
CA LEU A 67 13.87 5.16 9.50
C LEU A 67 12.91 6.22 10.05
N ASN A 68 12.29 5.97 11.20
CA ASN A 68 11.43 6.96 11.84
C ASN A 68 12.19 8.21 12.28
N MET A 69 13.45 8.09 12.69
CA MET A 69 14.31 9.24 12.97
C MET A 69 14.57 10.05 11.71
N SER A 70 14.90 9.39 10.59
CA SER A 70 15.08 10.07 9.29
C SER A 70 13.81 10.77 8.83
N LEU A 71 12.64 10.11 8.99
CA LEU A 71 11.34 10.70 8.66
C LEU A 71 11.07 11.98 9.49
N ARG A 72 11.38 11.97 10.78
CA ARG A 72 11.24 13.16 11.63
C ARG A 72 12.13 14.30 11.15
N HIS A 73 13.35 13.99 10.73
CA HIS A 73 14.27 14.98 10.19
C HIS A 73 13.70 15.63 8.92
N VAL A 74 13.25 14.81 7.96
CA VAL A 74 12.61 15.29 6.73
C VAL A 74 11.36 16.11 7.03
N ALA A 75 10.49 15.63 7.92
CA ALA A 75 9.25 16.32 8.31
C ALA A 75 9.53 17.72 8.88
N ARG A 76 10.54 17.84 9.73
CA ARG A 76 10.96 19.13 10.31
C ARG A 76 11.41 20.11 9.24
N HIS A 77 12.20 19.65 8.27
CA HIS A 77 12.66 20.49 7.16
C HIS A 77 11.53 20.87 6.21
N ALA A 78 10.52 20.00 6.08
CA ALA A 78 9.30 20.25 5.29
C ALA A 78 8.26 21.12 6.04
N GLY A 79 8.54 21.58 7.26
CA GLY A 79 7.62 22.39 8.06
C GLY A 79 6.39 21.65 8.57
N LEU A 80 6.42 20.31 8.64
CA LEU A 80 5.30 19.54 9.17
C LEU A 80 5.21 19.68 10.69
N SER A 81 3.99 19.90 11.20
CA SER A 81 3.70 20.05 12.63
C SER A 81 3.64 18.72 13.40
N PHE A 82 3.75 17.58 12.70
CA PHE A 82 3.68 16.23 13.29
C PHE A 82 4.89 15.38 12.88
N ASN A 83 5.14 14.30 13.62
CA ASN A 83 6.22 13.37 13.34
C ASN A 83 5.68 12.13 12.58
N PRO A 84 5.87 12.02 11.26
CA PRO A 84 5.45 10.86 10.50
C PRO A 84 6.23 9.61 10.93
N THR A 85 5.58 8.45 10.84
CA THR A 85 6.20 7.15 11.10
C THR A 85 5.87 6.17 9.98
N ILE A 86 6.68 5.11 9.85
CA ILE A 86 6.40 4.00 8.92
C ILE A 86 5.02 3.38 9.20
N HIS A 87 4.60 3.34 10.47
CA HIS A 87 3.26 2.83 10.82
C HIS A 87 2.15 3.75 10.31
N MET A 88 2.34 5.07 10.44
CA MET A 88 1.38 6.04 9.88
C MET A 88 1.32 5.93 8.35
N ALA A 89 2.45 5.79 7.66
CA ALA A 89 2.47 5.59 6.22
C ALA A 89 1.68 4.34 5.81
N ARG A 90 1.84 3.22 6.54
CA ARG A 90 1.06 2.00 6.32
C ARG A 90 -0.43 2.21 6.59
N HIS A 91 -0.78 2.97 7.64
CA HIS A 91 -2.17 3.33 7.95
C HIS A 91 -2.77 4.17 6.82
N THR A 92 -2.07 5.21 6.37
CA THR A 92 -2.50 6.08 5.26
C THR A 92 -2.67 5.28 3.96
N PHE A 93 -1.76 4.36 3.65
CA PHE A 93 -1.90 3.48 2.50
C PHE A 93 -3.20 2.67 2.59
N ALA A 94 -3.45 2.01 3.73
CA ALA A 94 -4.64 1.20 3.93
C ALA A 94 -5.95 2.02 3.86
N THR A 95 -5.97 3.23 4.44
CA THR A 95 -7.17 4.06 4.51
C THR A 95 -7.34 4.92 3.27
N THR A 96 -6.43 5.86 3.05
CA THR A 96 -6.58 6.93 2.05
C THR A 96 -6.25 6.47 0.63
N VAL A 97 -5.19 5.65 0.50
CA VAL A 97 -4.73 5.22 -0.83
C VAL A 97 -5.53 4.04 -1.37
N THR A 98 -6.10 3.20 -0.50
CA THR A 98 -6.83 2.01 -0.94
C THR A 98 -8.31 2.02 -0.58
N LEU A 99 -8.69 1.89 0.69
CA LEU A 99 -10.08 1.74 1.11
C LEU A 99 -10.98 2.92 0.70
N SER A 100 -10.50 4.17 0.84
CA SER A 100 -11.28 5.33 0.43
C SER A 100 -11.42 5.47 -1.09
N GLN A 101 -10.59 4.79 -1.85
CA GLN A 101 -10.67 4.71 -3.32
C GLN A 101 -11.48 3.49 -3.81
N GLY A 102 -12.19 2.82 -2.91
CA GLY A 102 -13.07 1.71 -3.26
C GLY A 102 -12.40 0.33 -3.35
N VAL A 103 -11.10 0.21 -2.99
CA VAL A 103 -10.46 -1.12 -2.93
C VAL A 103 -11.13 -1.94 -1.82
N PRO A 104 -11.61 -3.17 -2.10
CA PRO A 104 -12.28 -4.01 -1.11
C PRO A 104 -11.38 -4.32 0.09
N LEU A 105 -11.99 -4.44 1.27
CA LEU A 105 -11.28 -4.70 2.53
C LEU A 105 -10.46 -5.99 2.48
N GLU A 106 -10.99 -7.02 1.84
CA GLU A 106 -10.36 -8.33 1.64
C GLU A 106 -9.08 -8.18 0.82
N THR A 107 -9.14 -7.40 -0.26
CA THR A 107 -7.97 -7.09 -1.10
C THR A 107 -6.90 -6.37 -0.30
N VAL A 108 -7.27 -5.33 0.44
CA VAL A 108 -6.33 -4.59 1.31
C VAL A 108 -5.74 -5.50 2.38
N SER A 109 -6.53 -6.40 2.97
CA SER A 109 -6.06 -7.37 3.95
C SER A 109 -4.97 -8.29 3.38
N LYS A 110 -5.17 -8.77 2.15
CA LYS A 110 -4.17 -9.59 1.41
C LYS A 110 -2.91 -8.79 1.09
N MET A 111 -3.05 -7.57 0.56
CA MET A 111 -1.92 -6.68 0.27
C MET A 111 -1.09 -6.37 1.52
N LEU A 112 -1.74 -6.20 2.66
CA LEU A 112 -1.08 -5.96 3.94
C LEU A 112 -0.51 -7.25 4.58
N GLY A 113 -0.77 -8.42 4.04
CA GLY A 113 -0.35 -9.70 4.59
C GLY A 113 -0.94 -9.98 5.97
N HIS A 114 -2.19 -9.60 6.20
CA HIS A 114 -2.87 -9.92 7.44
C HIS A 114 -3.41 -11.36 7.41
N LYS A 115 -3.13 -12.12 8.47
CA LYS A 115 -3.64 -13.49 8.61
C LYS A 115 -5.17 -13.52 8.82
N ARG A 116 -5.70 -12.49 9.49
CA ARG A 116 -7.14 -12.35 9.77
C ARG A 116 -7.62 -10.99 9.27
N ILE A 117 -8.77 -10.96 8.60
CA ILE A 117 -9.40 -9.75 8.08
C ILE A 117 -9.74 -8.75 9.20
N THR A 118 -10.06 -9.24 10.39
CA THR A 118 -10.33 -8.43 11.58
C THR A 118 -9.19 -7.45 11.89
N THR A 119 -7.95 -7.81 11.56
CA THR A 119 -6.80 -6.90 11.70
C THR A 119 -6.87 -5.71 10.73
N THR A 120 -7.57 -5.86 9.60
CA THR A 120 -7.76 -4.79 8.61
C THR A 120 -8.98 -3.95 8.92
N GLN A 121 -9.97 -4.50 9.61
CA GLN A 121 -11.22 -3.81 9.96
C GLN A 121 -11.00 -2.54 10.80
N ILE A 122 -9.89 -2.46 11.54
CA ILE A 122 -9.51 -1.23 12.26
C ILE A 122 -9.34 -0.01 11.33
N TYR A 123 -9.07 -0.26 10.04
CA TYR A 123 -8.95 0.78 9.01
C TYR A 123 -10.29 1.07 8.31
N ALA A 124 -11.25 0.18 8.41
CA ALA A 124 -12.53 0.26 7.72
C ALA A 124 -13.55 1.07 8.54
N ARG A 125 -13.38 2.40 8.59
CA ARG A 125 -14.46 3.28 9.04
C ARG A 125 -15.37 3.54 7.85
N ILE A 126 -16.56 2.93 7.86
CA ILE A 126 -17.60 3.24 6.89
C ILE A 126 -18.23 4.57 7.31
N THR A 127 -18.05 5.59 6.47
CA THR A 127 -18.68 6.90 6.65
C THR A 127 -19.95 6.97 5.80
N ASN A 128 -20.88 7.86 6.16
CA ASN A 128 -22.08 8.13 5.36
C ASN A 128 -21.70 8.57 3.94
N ASP A 129 -20.62 9.32 3.77
CA ASP A 129 -20.12 9.74 2.45
C ASP A 129 -19.65 8.55 1.61
N LYS A 130 -19.06 7.52 2.25
CA LYS A 130 -18.70 6.30 1.52
C LYS A 130 -19.94 5.52 1.09
N ILE A 131 -20.92 5.38 1.96
CA ILE A 131 -22.21 4.74 1.62
C ILE A 131 -22.84 5.48 0.43
N GLY A 132 -22.91 6.81 0.49
CA GLY A 132 -23.47 7.63 -0.59
C GLY A 132 -22.77 7.41 -1.92
N ARG A 133 -21.44 7.42 -1.95
CA ARG A 133 -20.65 7.17 -3.17
C ARG A 133 -20.83 5.75 -3.71
N ASP A 134 -20.80 4.75 -2.84
CA ASP A 134 -20.97 3.34 -3.24
C ASP A 134 -22.37 3.12 -3.84
N MET A 135 -23.41 3.73 -3.25
CA MET A 135 -24.79 3.65 -3.75
C MET A 135 -24.98 4.46 -5.05
N ALA A 136 -24.34 5.60 -5.22
CA ALA A 136 -24.36 6.35 -6.48
C ALA A 136 -23.72 5.53 -7.62
N ALA A 137 -22.55 4.95 -7.39
CA ALA A 137 -21.87 4.11 -8.36
C ALA A 137 -22.69 2.85 -8.72
N LEU A 138 -23.39 2.27 -7.74
CA LEU A 138 -24.32 1.16 -7.99
C LEU A 138 -25.50 1.61 -8.83
N SER A 139 -26.09 2.76 -8.51
CA SER A 139 -27.22 3.34 -9.26
C SER A 139 -26.87 3.54 -10.73
N GLU A 140 -25.69 4.12 -11.02
CA GLU A 140 -25.23 4.29 -12.41
C GLU A 140 -25.12 2.96 -13.16
N LYS A 141 -24.57 1.93 -12.52
CA LYS A 141 -24.48 0.58 -13.12
C LYS A 141 -25.85 -0.03 -13.39
N LEU A 142 -26.80 0.15 -12.48
CA LEU A 142 -28.14 -0.40 -12.59
C LEU A 142 -29.00 0.37 -13.63
N ASN A 143 -28.83 1.68 -13.80
CA ASN A 143 -29.53 2.47 -14.82
C ASN A 143 -29.27 1.97 -16.24
N GLY A 144 -28.13 1.32 -16.50
CA GLY A 144 -27.84 0.67 -17.77
C GLY A 144 -28.54 -0.68 -17.97
N ILE A 145 -28.98 -1.30 -16.87
CA ILE A 145 -29.57 -2.68 -16.85
C ILE A 145 -31.11 -2.62 -16.76
N PHE A 146 -31.62 -1.73 -15.90
CA PHE A 146 -33.06 -1.58 -15.68
C PHE A 146 -33.57 -0.30 -16.35
N ARG A 147 -34.25 -0.42 -17.51
CA ARG A 147 -35.10 0.64 -18.01
C ARG A 147 -36.43 0.55 -17.28
N VAL A 148 -36.70 1.50 -16.39
CA VAL A 148 -38.05 1.66 -15.84
C VAL A 148 -38.93 2.09 -17.00
N ALA A 149 -39.90 1.19 -17.39
CA ALA A 149 -40.94 1.56 -18.34
C ALA A 149 -41.76 2.70 -17.70
N GLN A 150 -41.81 3.85 -18.38
CA GLN A 150 -42.71 4.95 -18.06
C GLN A 150 -44.13 4.61 -18.49
#